data_aee963a9b24e48258c21e189c5c3c7a0
#
_entry.id   aee963a9b24e48258c21e189c5c3c7a0
#
_cell.length_a   1.000
_cell.length_b   1.000
_cell.length_c   1.000
_cell.angle_alpha   90.00
_cell.angle_beta   90.00
_cell.angle_gamma   90.00
#
_symmetry.space_group_name_H-M   'P 1'
#
loop_
_entity.id
_entity.type
_entity.pdbx_description
1 polymer ?
#
loop_
_entity_poly.entity_id
_entity_poly.type
_entity_poly.pdbx_seq_one_letter_code
_entity_poly.pdbx_strand_id
1 'polypeptide(L)'
;MKLIAKLAAPVAALALAGLTACAPQTSDTGAKEDAKSGTLRVWLFQEVNNKPKEQVVDAAVAAFEKAHQGVEVEVEYIPVETRAQRVRAAFNDPASAPDLIEYGNTDTAGYVKDGGLADVTAEFDAWDEAKDTDPTARESVTVGGKVYGAPLFVGARALYYRTDVFEELGIEPPRTQAGLIATAKKIRKHRPELYGLAVGGAYTYGAMPFIWAHGGELASGSGGSYTSAIHSAAARKGIAAYTSLFGDDNCPAAKCASMNGNATVTAFASGKAAMAIGGDFSHQAVEAGPVKGKYAVVPLPGLKAGEIAPAFAGGNNIGVLRSSSHRTLAVDLMKRFAGKETQAKLFDAMGFLPTYTDVRAEAAKKEPFVEPFIETLDAGAKFVPASPAWGQIDASLVLPSMFQEIVSGKKDVAAASKDAAEKMDAAFASAG
;
A
#
# COMPACT_ATOMS: atom_id res chain seq x y z
N MET A 1 71.86 -30.09 13.00
CA MET A 1 73.12 -30.37 12.22
C MET A 1 73.04 -29.59 10.92
N LYS A 2 74.01 -28.68 10.81
CA LYS A 2 74.77 -28.22 9.62
C LYS A 2 73.92 -27.60 8.49
N LEU A 3 74.24 -26.48 8.01
CA LEU A 3 75.25 -25.42 7.87
C LEU A 3 74.94 -24.74 6.52
N ILE A 4 74.77 -23.43 6.54
CA ILE A 4 75.57 -22.35 5.99
C ILE A 4 75.84 -22.48 4.47
N ALA A 5 75.52 -21.45 3.68
CA ALA A 5 76.47 -20.49 3.14
C ALA A 5 75.81 -19.40 2.31
N LYS A 6 76.14 -18.24 2.68
CA LYS A 6 76.18 -16.90 2.06
C LYS A 6 76.80 -16.91 0.66
N LEU A 7 76.37 -15.96 -0.20
CA LEU A 7 77.35 -15.06 -0.88
C LEU A 7 76.64 -13.84 -1.52
N ALA A 8 77.31 -12.78 -1.51
CA ALA A 8 77.00 -11.37 -1.59
C ALA A 8 77.10 -10.77 -3.01
N ALA A 9 76.43 -9.69 -3.19
CA ALA A 9 76.39 -8.49 -4.03
C ALA A 9 77.57 -8.27 -5.06
N PRO A 10 77.47 -7.31 -6.04
CA PRO A 10 77.24 -5.89 -5.77
C PRO A 10 76.40 -5.05 -6.78
N VAL A 11 75.85 -4.00 -6.26
CA VAL A 11 75.71 -2.58 -6.68
C VAL A 11 76.06 -2.20 -8.12
N ALA A 12 75.15 -1.51 -8.79
CA ALA A 12 75.38 -0.37 -9.64
C ALA A 12 74.16 0.54 -9.70
N ALA A 13 74.34 1.76 -9.22
CA ALA A 13 73.38 2.87 -9.27
C ALA A 13 73.40 3.52 -10.65
N LEU A 14 72.22 3.92 -11.15
CA LEU A 14 72.08 5.06 -12.05
C LEU A 14 70.79 5.77 -11.77
N ALA A 15 70.90 7.00 -11.29
CA ALA A 15 69.77 7.93 -11.11
C ALA A 15 69.40 8.54 -12.45
N LEU A 16 68.08 8.55 -12.74
CA LEU A 16 67.46 9.54 -13.66
C LEU A 16 66.17 10.05 -13.03
N ALA A 17 66.17 11.34 -12.77
CA ALA A 17 65.08 12.13 -12.33
C ALA A 17 64.05 12.24 -13.46
N GLY A 18 62.80 11.79 -13.20
CA GLY A 18 61.62 12.03 -14.01
C GLY A 18 60.56 12.68 -13.13
N LEU A 19 60.39 13.99 -13.29
CA LEU A 19 59.25 14.75 -12.77
C LEU A 19 57.99 14.23 -13.41
N THR A 20 57.21 13.44 -12.71
CA THR A 20 55.80 13.17 -13.07
C THR A 20 54.92 14.03 -12.21
N ALA A 21 54.25 14.97 -12.87
CA ALA A 21 53.21 15.82 -12.32
C ALA A 21 52.12 14.98 -11.64
N CYS A 22 51.84 15.29 -10.37
CA CYS A 22 50.59 14.87 -9.72
C CYS A 22 49.43 15.58 -10.44
N ALA A 23 48.76 14.87 -11.35
CA ALA A 23 47.40 15.21 -11.72
C ALA A 23 46.49 14.78 -10.57
N PRO A 24 45.56 15.63 -10.11
CA PRO A 24 44.55 15.18 -9.17
C PRO A 24 43.76 14.08 -9.86
N GLN A 25 43.73 12.87 -9.28
CA GLN A 25 42.71 11.87 -9.61
C GLN A 25 41.35 12.49 -9.25
N THR A 26 40.71 13.03 -10.24
CA THR A 26 39.25 13.18 -10.18
C THR A 26 38.74 11.77 -9.97
N SER A 27 38.21 11.50 -8.78
CA SER A 27 37.37 10.37 -8.55
C SER A 27 36.14 10.54 -9.48
N ASP A 28 36.29 9.99 -10.66
CA ASP A 28 35.16 9.77 -11.58
C ASP A 28 34.23 8.78 -10.85
N THR A 29 33.25 9.33 -10.15
CA THR A 29 32.04 8.60 -9.78
C THR A 29 31.31 8.34 -11.07
N GLY A 30 31.84 7.40 -11.88
CA GLY A 30 31.25 6.99 -13.13
C GLY A 30 29.78 6.64 -12.90
N ALA A 31 28.91 7.54 -13.35
CA ALA A 31 27.53 7.18 -13.56
C ALA A 31 27.55 5.88 -14.40
N LYS A 32 27.01 4.78 -13.88
CA LYS A 32 26.90 3.54 -14.64
C LYS A 32 26.26 3.89 -15.97
N GLU A 33 26.89 3.48 -17.07
CA GLU A 33 26.35 3.70 -18.40
C GLU A 33 24.96 3.03 -18.50
N ASP A 34 23.97 3.77 -18.98
CA ASP A 34 22.60 3.28 -19.08
C ASP A 34 22.50 2.25 -20.21
N ALA A 35 22.51 0.98 -19.85
CA ALA A 35 22.51 -0.14 -20.77
C ALA A 35 21.20 -0.19 -21.58
N LYS A 36 21.33 -0.39 -22.90
CA LYS A 36 20.19 -0.42 -23.85
C LYS A 36 19.75 -1.84 -24.23
N SER A 37 20.35 -2.86 -23.65
CA SER A 37 20.03 -4.28 -23.85
C SER A 37 20.43 -5.08 -22.62
N GLY A 38 20.02 -6.34 -22.55
CA GLY A 38 20.31 -7.23 -21.43
C GLY A 38 19.05 -7.62 -20.66
N THR A 39 19.23 -8.19 -19.49
CA THR A 39 18.13 -8.70 -18.66
C THR A 39 17.66 -7.63 -17.66
N LEU A 40 16.38 -7.27 -17.74
CA LEU A 40 15.67 -6.48 -16.73
C LEU A 40 15.05 -7.41 -15.71
N ARG A 41 15.36 -7.23 -14.45
CA ARG A 41 14.74 -7.95 -13.33
C ARG A 41 13.62 -7.14 -12.71
N VAL A 42 12.45 -7.77 -12.56
CA VAL A 42 11.23 -7.13 -12.03
C VAL A 42 10.71 -7.92 -10.86
N TRP A 43 10.43 -7.25 -9.76
CA TRP A 43 9.74 -7.84 -8.62
C TRP A 43 8.31 -7.30 -8.53
N LEU A 44 7.33 -8.20 -8.64
CA LEU A 44 5.92 -7.90 -8.45
C LEU A 44 5.39 -8.60 -7.20
N PHE A 45 4.28 -8.14 -6.65
CA PHE A 45 3.67 -8.80 -5.50
C PHE A 45 2.87 -10.02 -5.93
N GLN A 46 3.01 -11.09 -5.14
CA GLN A 46 2.23 -12.30 -5.30
C GLN A 46 0.84 -12.10 -4.70
N GLU A 47 -0.19 -12.43 -5.47
CA GLU A 47 -1.57 -12.42 -5.04
C GLU A 47 -2.05 -13.82 -4.64
N VAL A 48 -3.16 -13.93 -3.90
CA VAL A 48 -3.74 -15.22 -3.47
C VAL A 48 -4.05 -16.12 -4.67
N ASN A 49 -4.58 -15.54 -5.77
CA ASN A 49 -4.74 -16.19 -7.05
C ASN A 49 -3.92 -15.41 -8.08
N ASN A 50 -2.65 -15.75 -8.24
CA ASN A 50 -1.70 -14.96 -9.04
C ASN A 50 -1.87 -15.17 -10.55
N LYS A 51 -2.38 -16.32 -10.98
CA LYS A 51 -2.39 -16.70 -12.39
C LYS A 51 -3.03 -15.70 -13.35
N PRO A 52 -4.17 -15.04 -13.05
CA PRO A 52 -4.73 -14.02 -13.92
C PRO A 52 -3.81 -12.78 -14.04
N LYS A 53 -3.13 -12.36 -12.94
CA LYS A 53 -2.13 -11.29 -12.95
C LYS A 53 -0.93 -11.68 -13.83
N GLU A 54 -0.43 -12.90 -13.66
CA GLU A 54 0.69 -13.43 -14.47
C GLU A 54 0.39 -13.33 -15.96
N GLN A 55 -0.79 -13.73 -16.40
CA GLN A 55 -1.17 -13.68 -17.82
C GLN A 55 -1.16 -12.26 -18.40
N VAL A 56 -1.60 -11.26 -17.63
CA VAL A 56 -1.56 -9.86 -18.04
C VAL A 56 -0.12 -9.36 -18.11
N VAL A 57 0.68 -9.69 -17.11
CA VAL A 57 2.10 -9.30 -17.01
C VAL A 57 2.90 -9.94 -18.15
N ASP A 58 2.73 -11.24 -18.39
CA ASP A 58 3.42 -11.97 -19.49
C ASP A 58 3.12 -11.35 -20.85
N ALA A 59 1.86 -10.97 -21.09
CA ALA A 59 1.48 -10.29 -22.34
C ALA A 59 2.13 -8.90 -22.48
N ALA A 60 2.25 -8.15 -21.36
CA ALA A 60 2.90 -6.84 -21.35
C ALA A 60 4.42 -6.97 -21.58
N VAL A 61 5.05 -7.97 -20.94
CA VAL A 61 6.48 -8.34 -21.12
C VAL A 61 6.76 -8.72 -22.55
N ALA A 62 6.01 -9.66 -23.13
CA ALA A 62 6.21 -10.10 -24.52
C ALA A 62 6.09 -8.94 -25.52
N ALA A 63 5.16 -8.00 -25.30
CA ALA A 63 5.03 -6.82 -26.12
C ALA A 63 6.21 -5.86 -25.94
N PHE A 64 6.75 -5.74 -24.74
CA PHE A 64 7.91 -4.92 -24.42
C PHE A 64 9.19 -5.47 -25.08
N GLU A 65 9.48 -6.75 -24.92
CA GLU A 65 10.63 -7.43 -25.54
C GLU A 65 10.61 -7.36 -27.06
N LYS A 66 9.42 -7.50 -27.65
CA LYS A 66 9.24 -7.33 -29.09
C LYS A 66 9.62 -5.93 -29.59
N ALA A 67 9.37 -4.90 -28.77
CA ALA A 67 9.69 -3.51 -29.09
C ALA A 67 11.17 -3.18 -28.81
N HIS A 68 11.84 -3.92 -27.90
CA HIS A 68 13.20 -3.67 -27.46
C HIS A 68 14.10 -4.89 -27.74
N GLN A 69 14.62 -4.98 -28.95
CA GLN A 69 15.47 -6.13 -29.37
C GLN A 69 16.71 -6.25 -28.49
N GLY A 70 17.01 -7.47 -28.04
CA GLY A 70 18.13 -7.75 -27.16
C GLY A 70 17.87 -7.48 -25.67
N VAL A 71 16.60 -7.24 -25.32
CA VAL A 71 16.13 -7.13 -23.93
C VAL A 71 15.35 -8.39 -23.57
N GLU A 72 15.60 -8.91 -22.37
CA GLU A 72 14.86 -9.99 -21.72
C GLU A 72 14.32 -9.47 -20.39
N VAL A 73 13.11 -9.85 -20.00
CA VAL A 73 12.48 -9.42 -18.74
C VAL A 73 12.21 -10.62 -17.85
N GLU A 74 12.89 -10.69 -16.72
CA GLU A 74 12.68 -11.70 -15.69
C GLU A 74 11.76 -11.15 -14.58
N VAL A 75 10.57 -11.76 -14.42
CA VAL A 75 9.60 -11.37 -13.39
C VAL A 75 9.62 -12.37 -12.25
N GLU A 76 9.83 -11.87 -11.03
CA GLU A 76 9.69 -12.63 -9.79
C GLU A 76 8.49 -12.09 -8.99
N TYR A 77 7.63 -13.02 -8.53
CA TYR A 77 6.49 -12.68 -7.66
C TYR A 77 6.87 -12.89 -6.20
N ILE A 78 6.83 -11.81 -5.42
CA ILE A 78 7.29 -11.80 -4.02
C ILE A 78 6.09 -11.97 -3.07
N PRO A 79 6.14 -12.97 -2.15
CA PRO A 79 5.13 -13.13 -1.13
C PRO A 79 5.01 -11.90 -0.22
N VAL A 80 3.76 -11.57 0.18
CA VAL A 80 3.45 -10.39 1.00
C VAL A 80 4.20 -10.37 2.33
N GLU A 81 4.45 -11.54 2.91
CA GLU A 81 5.11 -11.69 4.21
C GLU A 81 6.59 -11.27 4.20
N THR A 82 7.26 -11.37 3.05
CA THR A 82 8.70 -11.10 2.92
C THR A 82 9.02 -9.83 2.14
N ARG A 83 8.03 -9.23 1.48
CA ARG A 83 8.23 -8.14 0.52
C ARG A 83 9.00 -6.95 1.09
N ALA A 84 8.59 -6.43 2.24
CA ALA A 84 9.21 -5.24 2.83
C ALA A 84 10.68 -5.46 3.20
N GLN A 85 11.01 -6.65 3.74
CA GLN A 85 12.38 -7.01 4.08
C GLN A 85 13.23 -7.20 2.81
N ARG A 86 12.71 -7.90 1.80
CA ARG A 86 13.43 -8.16 0.56
C ARG A 86 13.73 -6.86 -0.21
N VAL A 87 12.75 -5.97 -0.33
CA VAL A 87 12.91 -4.70 -1.03
C VAL A 87 13.98 -3.83 -0.34
N ARG A 88 13.94 -3.72 0.99
CA ARG A 88 14.97 -2.97 1.72
C ARG A 88 16.37 -3.61 1.64
N ALA A 89 16.45 -4.93 1.61
CA ALA A 89 17.73 -5.61 1.39
C ALA A 89 18.31 -5.29 0.00
N ALA A 90 17.45 -5.25 -1.03
CA ALA A 90 17.86 -4.92 -2.40
C ALA A 90 18.45 -3.50 -2.53
N PHE A 91 18.00 -2.53 -1.72
CA PHE A 91 18.59 -1.19 -1.72
C PHE A 91 20.08 -1.18 -1.31
N ASN A 92 20.48 -2.15 -0.49
CA ASN A 92 21.85 -2.28 0.02
C ASN A 92 22.72 -3.27 -0.77
N ASP A 93 22.14 -4.04 -1.69
CA ASP A 93 22.82 -4.99 -2.54
C ASP A 93 22.46 -4.79 -4.04
N PRO A 94 23.08 -3.80 -4.70
CA PRO A 94 22.79 -3.51 -6.12
C PRO A 94 23.05 -4.67 -7.08
N ALA A 95 23.86 -5.66 -6.70
CA ALA A 95 24.19 -6.77 -7.58
C ALA A 95 23.03 -7.77 -7.71
N SER A 96 22.26 -7.97 -6.65
CA SER A 96 21.09 -8.83 -6.63
C SER A 96 19.77 -8.07 -6.77
N ALA A 97 19.82 -6.72 -6.72
CA ALA A 97 18.63 -5.88 -6.82
C ALA A 97 17.92 -6.02 -8.18
N PRO A 98 16.58 -5.92 -8.23
CA PRO A 98 15.85 -5.79 -9.47
C PRO A 98 16.03 -4.38 -10.06
N ASP A 99 15.62 -4.20 -11.32
CA ASP A 99 15.55 -2.90 -11.98
C ASP A 99 14.25 -2.16 -11.64
N LEU A 100 13.17 -2.92 -11.43
CA LEU A 100 11.82 -2.41 -11.23
C LEU A 100 11.13 -3.18 -10.10
N ILE A 101 10.41 -2.48 -9.24
CA ILE A 101 9.64 -3.09 -8.13
C ILE A 101 8.22 -2.58 -8.06
N GLU A 102 7.28 -3.48 -7.78
CA GLU A 102 5.98 -3.14 -7.22
C GLU A 102 6.13 -2.91 -5.72
N TYR A 103 5.47 -1.87 -5.19
CA TYR A 103 5.49 -1.54 -3.77
C TYR A 103 4.17 -0.88 -3.32
N GLY A 104 3.85 -1.03 -2.02
CA GLY A 104 2.67 -0.39 -1.46
C GLY A 104 2.77 1.14 -1.47
N ASN A 105 1.69 1.82 -1.76
CA ASN A 105 1.68 3.29 -1.84
C ASN A 105 2.06 3.98 -0.52
N THR A 106 1.98 3.28 0.59
CA THR A 106 2.40 3.75 1.93
C THR A 106 3.93 3.69 2.15
N ASP A 107 4.66 2.98 1.27
CA ASP A 107 6.09 2.75 1.43
C ASP A 107 6.94 3.81 0.72
N THR A 108 6.35 4.61 -0.18
CA THR A 108 7.05 5.56 -1.05
C THR A 108 8.04 6.45 -0.28
N ALA A 109 7.56 7.14 0.77
CA ALA A 109 8.41 8.06 1.53
C ALA A 109 9.58 7.35 2.23
N GLY A 110 9.35 6.14 2.74
CA GLY A 110 10.39 5.30 3.34
C GLY A 110 11.46 4.89 2.33
N TYR A 111 11.04 4.38 1.18
CA TYR A 111 11.96 3.92 0.13
C TYR A 111 12.74 5.06 -0.53
N VAL A 112 12.14 6.26 -0.62
CA VAL A 112 12.85 7.47 -1.06
C VAL A 112 13.92 7.88 -0.04
N LYS A 113 13.58 7.89 1.26
CA LYS A 113 14.55 8.18 2.33
C LYS A 113 15.70 7.17 2.34
N ASP A 114 15.39 5.89 2.18
CA ASP A 114 16.40 4.81 2.10
C ASP A 114 17.25 4.89 0.82
N GLY A 115 16.93 5.82 -0.09
CA GLY A 115 17.66 6.04 -1.35
C GLY A 115 17.45 4.91 -2.38
N GLY A 116 16.39 4.11 -2.22
CA GLY A 116 16.12 2.93 -3.05
C GLY A 116 15.48 3.26 -4.40
N LEU A 117 14.63 4.28 -4.47
CA LEU A 117 13.91 4.64 -5.68
C LEU A 117 14.62 5.74 -6.49
N ALA A 118 14.49 5.66 -7.81
CA ALA A 118 14.96 6.68 -8.74
C ALA A 118 13.94 7.82 -8.84
N ASP A 119 14.42 9.08 -8.92
CA ASP A 119 13.61 10.22 -9.31
C ASP A 119 13.28 10.11 -10.81
N VAL A 120 12.01 9.94 -11.13
CA VAL A 120 11.49 9.78 -12.50
C VAL A 120 10.57 10.94 -12.90
N THR A 121 10.70 12.09 -12.23
CA THR A 121 9.82 13.26 -12.42
C THR A 121 9.76 13.69 -13.89
N ALA A 122 10.91 13.84 -14.53
CA ALA A 122 10.98 14.30 -15.92
C ALA A 122 10.32 13.30 -16.87
N GLU A 123 10.56 12.00 -16.68
CA GLU A 123 10.00 10.94 -17.51
C GLU A 123 8.50 10.74 -17.28
N PHE A 124 8.03 10.97 -16.05
CA PHE A 124 6.61 10.91 -15.71
C PHE A 124 5.86 12.14 -16.30
N ASP A 125 6.40 13.34 -16.15
CA ASP A 125 5.78 14.56 -16.67
C ASP A 125 5.77 14.62 -18.22
N ALA A 126 6.73 13.95 -18.87
CA ALA A 126 6.77 13.78 -20.32
C ALA A 126 5.87 12.65 -20.84
N TRP A 127 5.29 11.84 -19.97
CA TRP A 127 4.43 10.74 -20.35
C TRP A 127 2.98 11.21 -20.54
N ASP A 128 2.47 11.09 -21.76
CA ASP A 128 1.15 11.65 -22.10
C ASP A 128 0.01 11.07 -21.26
N GLU A 129 0.01 9.76 -21.01
CA GLU A 129 -1.02 9.11 -20.17
C GLU A 129 -0.99 9.59 -18.71
N ALA A 130 0.17 10.02 -18.20
CA ALA A 130 0.30 10.47 -16.81
C ALA A 130 -0.57 11.71 -16.50
N LYS A 131 -0.98 12.47 -17.51
CA LYS A 131 -1.87 13.64 -17.36
C LYS A 131 -3.27 13.25 -16.89
N ASP A 132 -3.71 12.03 -17.19
CA ASP A 132 -5.02 11.50 -16.84
C ASP A 132 -5.01 10.70 -15.53
N THR A 133 -3.85 10.60 -14.88
CA THR A 133 -3.73 9.96 -13.58
C THR A 133 -4.53 10.74 -12.52
N ASP A 134 -5.33 10.03 -11.74
CA ASP A 134 -6.03 10.60 -10.59
C ASP A 134 -5.05 11.36 -9.67
N PRO A 135 -5.37 12.61 -9.27
CA PRO A 135 -4.48 13.42 -8.44
C PRO A 135 -4.07 12.73 -7.14
N THR A 136 -4.99 11.98 -6.51
CA THR A 136 -4.72 11.22 -5.28
C THR A 136 -3.73 10.08 -5.55
N ALA A 137 -3.90 9.37 -6.67
CA ALA A 137 -2.96 8.33 -7.06
C ALA A 137 -1.56 8.91 -7.37
N ARG A 138 -1.48 10.06 -8.05
CA ARG A 138 -0.22 10.77 -8.29
C ARG A 138 0.48 11.20 -7.00
N GLU A 139 -0.30 11.65 -6.00
CA GLU A 139 0.25 12.01 -4.69
C GLU A 139 0.99 10.83 -4.04
N SER A 140 0.50 9.60 -4.22
CA SER A 140 1.08 8.39 -3.63
C SER A 140 2.51 8.07 -4.09
N VAL A 141 2.94 8.58 -5.23
CA VAL A 141 4.29 8.43 -5.79
C VAL A 141 5.14 9.70 -5.64
N THR A 142 4.59 10.74 -5.01
CA THR A 142 5.24 12.06 -4.92
C THR A 142 5.80 12.31 -3.52
N VAL A 143 7.08 12.62 -3.43
CA VAL A 143 7.77 12.99 -2.18
C VAL A 143 8.61 14.25 -2.41
N GLY A 144 8.40 15.29 -1.61
CA GLY A 144 9.14 16.55 -1.76
C GLY A 144 8.98 17.22 -3.13
N GLY A 145 7.83 17.05 -3.78
CA GLY A 145 7.54 17.58 -5.12
C GLY A 145 8.16 16.79 -6.28
N LYS A 146 8.77 15.65 -6.01
CA LYS A 146 9.39 14.76 -7.00
C LYS A 146 8.65 13.44 -7.09
N VAL A 147 8.61 12.85 -8.28
CA VAL A 147 7.92 11.60 -8.59
C VAL A 147 8.92 10.44 -8.57
N TYR A 148 8.57 9.35 -7.86
CA TYR A 148 9.45 8.18 -7.62
C TYR A 148 8.85 6.86 -8.11
N GLY A 149 7.92 6.92 -9.04
CA GLY A 149 7.29 5.74 -9.64
C GLY A 149 6.04 6.12 -10.40
N ALA A 150 5.26 5.13 -10.78
CA ALA A 150 3.93 5.30 -11.37
C ALA A 150 2.90 4.52 -10.56
N PRO A 151 1.70 5.07 -10.32
CA PRO A 151 0.62 4.34 -9.68
C PRO A 151 0.19 3.16 -10.57
N LEU A 152 0.12 1.95 -9.99
CA LEU A 152 -0.24 0.73 -10.71
C LEU A 152 -1.73 0.42 -10.61
N PHE A 153 -2.28 0.55 -9.42
CA PHE A 153 -3.71 0.50 -9.14
C PHE A 153 -4.02 1.21 -7.82
N VAL A 154 -5.25 1.63 -7.67
CA VAL A 154 -5.79 2.22 -6.44
C VAL A 154 -6.85 1.29 -5.87
N GLY A 155 -7.03 1.30 -4.55
CA GLY A 155 -8.07 0.55 -3.89
C GLY A 155 -8.77 1.38 -2.83
N ALA A 156 -10.07 1.25 -2.73
CA ALA A 156 -10.87 1.86 -1.68
C ALA A 156 -11.58 0.80 -0.85
N ARG A 157 -12.08 1.21 0.31
CA ARG A 157 -12.90 0.35 1.16
C ARG A 157 -14.32 0.86 1.23
N ALA A 158 -15.26 -0.07 1.15
CA ALA A 158 -16.69 0.20 1.21
C ALA A 158 -17.38 -0.81 2.15
N LEU A 159 -18.68 -0.65 2.36
CA LEU A 159 -19.48 -1.51 3.20
C LEU A 159 -20.13 -2.61 2.37
N TYR A 160 -19.70 -3.85 2.55
CA TYR A 160 -20.37 -5.05 2.09
C TYR A 160 -21.51 -5.37 3.05
N TYR A 161 -22.70 -5.70 2.55
CA TYR A 161 -23.82 -6.13 3.36
C TYR A 161 -24.63 -7.25 2.71
N ARG A 162 -25.21 -8.12 3.53
CA ARG A 162 -26.04 -9.25 3.14
C ARG A 162 -27.45 -8.79 2.78
N THR A 163 -27.81 -8.81 1.50
CA THR A 163 -29.15 -8.41 1.04
C THR A 163 -30.24 -9.31 1.61
N ASP A 164 -30.02 -10.62 1.67
CA ASP A 164 -30.95 -11.56 2.24
C ASP A 164 -31.26 -11.34 3.74
N VAL A 165 -30.24 -10.97 4.54
CA VAL A 165 -30.43 -10.64 5.95
C VAL A 165 -31.16 -9.31 6.12
N PHE A 166 -30.84 -8.33 5.26
CA PHE A 166 -31.48 -7.02 5.31
C PHE A 166 -32.97 -7.09 4.92
N GLU A 167 -33.27 -7.86 3.88
CA GLU A 167 -34.68 -8.15 3.47
C GLU A 167 -35.45 -8.88 4.59
N GLU A 168 -34.87 -9.94 5.16
CA GLU A 168 -35.48 -10.70 6.27
C GLU A 168 -35.85 -9.81 7.45
N LEU A 169 -34.99 -8.85 7.80
CA LEU A 169 -35.16 -7.98 8.97
C LEU A 169 -35.87 -6.65 8.63
N GLY A 170 -36.25 -6.43 7.36
CA GLY A 170 -36.86 -5.18 6.92
C GLY A 170 -36.02 -3.94 7.24
N ILE A 171 -34.71 -3.98 6.93
CA ILE A 171 -33.79 -2.89 7.17
C ILE A 171 -33.12 -2.45 5.87
N GLU A 172 -32.85 -1.16 5.78
CA GLU A 172 -32.13 -0.54 4.67
C GLU A 172 -30.62 -0.37 5.02
N PRO A 173 -29.75 -0.27 4.01
CA PRO A 173 -28.36 0.08 4.23
C PRO A 173 -28.20 1.36 5.05
N PRO A 174 -27.29 1.37 6.04
CA PRO A 174 -27.14 2.51 6.95
C PRO A 174 -26.61 3.74 6.22
N ARG A 175 -27.22 4.90 6.49
CA ARG A 175 -26.89 6.18 5.86
C ARG A 175 -26.05 7.12 6.75
N THR A 176 -25.73 6.68 7.97
CA THR A 176 -24.86 7.40 8.91
C THR A 176 -24.05 6.40 9.72
N GLN A 177 -22.90 6.83 10.29
CA GLN A 177 -22.12 5.95 11.17
C GLN A 177 -22.89 5.50 12.40
N ALA A 178 -23.68 6.40 12.99
CA ALA A 178 -24.58 6.01 14.11
C ALA A 178 -25.61 4.95 13.68
N GLY A 179 -26.16 5.10 12.46
CA GLY A 179 -27.04 4.10 11.86
C GLY A 179 -26.33 2.78 11.60
N LEU A 180 -25.09 2.81 11.13
CA LEU A 180 -24.27 1.60 10.91
C LEU A 180 -24.08 0.82 12.21
N ILE A 181 -23.71 1.52 13.30
CA ILE A 181 -23.56 0.90 14.62
C ILE A 181 -24.87 0.33 15.13
N ALA A 182 -25.96 1.08 15.01
CA ALA A 182 -27.29 0.63 15.45
C ALA A 182 -27.78 -0.59 14.63
N THR A 183 -27.58 -0.56 13.30
CA THR A 183 -27.92 -1.68 12.40
C THR A 183 -27.12 -2.94 12.77
N ALA A 184 -25.83 -2.81 13.02
CA ALA A 184 -24.99 -3.94 13.42
C ALA A 184 -25.51 -4.61 14.70
N LYS A 185 -25.82 -3.81 15.71
CA LYS A 185 -26.38 -4.30 16.99
C LYS A 185 -27.80 -4.89 16.83
N LYS A 186 -28.64 -4.27 16.00
CA LYS A 186 -29.98 -4.81 15.67
C LYS A 186 -29.87 -6.18 15.03
N ILE A 187 -29.00 -6.35 14.04
CA ILE A 187 -28.79 -7.65 13.37
C ILE A 187 -28.31 -8.69 14.39
N ARG A 188 -27.30 -8.40 15.16
CA ARG A 188 -26.76 -9.32 16.18
C ARG A 188 -27.80 -9.75 17.20
N LYS A 189 -28.70 -8.86 17.60
CA LYS A 189 -29.80 -9.16 18.51
C LYS A 189 -30.80 -10.16 17.92
N HIS A 190 -31.10 -10.06 16.62
CA HIS A 190 -32.05 -10.94 15.94
C HIS A 190 -31.43 -12.22 15.39
N ARG A 191 -30.17 -12.14 15.03
CA ARG A 191 -29.35 -13.23 14.46
C ARG A 191 -28.08 -13.42 15.30
N PRO A 192 -28.19 -13.99 16.53
CA PRO A 192 -27.08 -14.06 17.47
C PRO A 192 -25.91 -14.95 17.00
N GLU A 193 -26.09 -15.75 15.97
CA GLU A 193 -25.02 -16.52 15.31
C GLU A 193 -24.16 -15.68 14.37
N LEU A 194 -24.67 -14.50 13.89
CA LEU A 194 -23.95 -13.60 12.98
C LEU A 194 -23.29 -12.47 13.76
N TYR A 195 -22.13 -12.04 13.32
CA TYR A 195 -21.67 -10.68 13.59
C TYR A 195 -22.55 -9.71 12.79
N GLY A 196 -23.07 -8.65 13.41
CA GLY A 196 -23.81 -7.64 12.68
C GLY A 196 -22.90 -6.92 11.68
N LEU A 197 -21.74 -6.43 12.19
CA LEU A 197 -20.60 -5.95 11.38
C LEU A 197 -19.34 -6.63 11.88
N ALA A 198 -18.66 -7.38 11.03
CA ALA A 198 -17.34 -7.90 11.34
C ALA A 198 -16.34 -6.76 11.43
N VAL A 199 -15.75 -6.58 12.60
CA VAL A 199 -14.72 -5.57 12.90
C VAL A 199 -13.46 -6.23 13.45
N GLY A 200 -12.33 -5.58 13.33
CA GLY A 200 -11.05 -6.14 13.77
C GLY A 200 -10.19 -5.15 14.55
N GLY A 201 -9.73 -5.54 15.75
CA GLY A 201 -8.79 -4.73 16.52
C GLY A 201 -7.41 -4.63 15.86
N ALA A 202 -7.09 -5.53 14.94
CA ALA A 202 -5.89 -5.45 14.10
C ALA A 202 -6.20 -4.90 12.69
N TYR A 203 -7.36 -4.29 12.48
CA TYR A 203 -7.77 -3.73 11.19
C TYR A 203 -7.73 -2.20 11.18
N THR A 204 -6.53 -1.64 11.21
CA THR A 204 -6.28 -0.19 11.21
C THR A 204 -7.02 0.54 10.09
N TYR A 205 -6.91 0.05 8.86
CA TYR A 205 -7.51 0.67 7.66
C TYR A 205 -9.05 0.63 7.65
N GLY A 206 -9.68 -0.27 8.39
CA GLY A 206 -11.13 -0.31 8.60
C GLY A 206 -11.59 0.68 9.67
N ALA A 207 -10.70 1.07 10.60
CA ALA A 207 -10.98 2.04 11.65
C ALA A 207 -10.79 3.50 11.21
N MET A 208 -9.88 3.75 10.25
CA MET A 208 -9.55 5.09 9.77
C MET A 208 -10.77 5.90 9.29
N PRO A 209 -11.73 5.36 8.53
CA PRO A 209 -12.92 6.10 8.12
C PRO A 209 -13.72 6.68 9.28
N PHE A 210 -13.74 6.00 10.43
CA PHE A 210 -14.41 6.50 11.63
C PHE A 210 -13.65 7.70 12.23
N ILE A 211 -12.33 7.63 12.26
CA ILE A 211 -11.49 8.71 12.78
C ILE A 211 -11.63 9.95 11.91
N TRP A 212 -11.50 9.80 10.60
CA TRP A 212 -11.54 10.89 9.64
C TRP A 212 -12.93 11.53 9.52
N ALA A 213 -14.01 10.75 9.57
CA ALA A 213 -15.37 11.27 9.55
C ALA A 213 -15.65 12.21 10.76
N HIS A 214 -15.02 11.94 11.91
CA HIS A 214 -15.12 12.82 13.09
C HIS A 214 -14.17 14.02 13.03
N GLY A 215 -13.46 14.24 11.91
CA GLY A 215 -12.46 15.30 11.75
C GLY A 215 -11.15 15.03 12.48
N GLY A 216 -10.94 13.80 12.93
CA GLY A 216 -9.65 13.37 13.48
C GLY A 216 -8.63 13.10 12.39
N GLU A 217 -7.33 13.20 12.72
CA GLU A 217 -6.21 12.88 11.86
C GLU A 217 -5.27 11.90 12.57
N LEU A 218 -4.48 11.15 11.77
CA LEU A 218 -3.45 10.26 12.32
C LEU A 218 -2.23 11.06 12.75
N ALA A 219 -1.84 12.03 11.96
CA ALA A 219 -0.77 12.98 12.24
C ALA A 219 -1.04 14.31 11.54
N SER A 220 -0.34 15.35 11.97
CA SER A 220 -0.27 16.67 11.33
C SER A 220 1.17 16.98 10.97
N GLY A 221 1.39 17.67 9.85
CA GLY A 221 2.72 18.03 9.37
C GLY A 221 2.87 17.82 7.87
N SER A 222 4.05 18.12 7.36
CA SER A 222 4.41 17.97 5.96
C SER A 222 5.93 17.90 5.80
N GLY A 223 6.41 17.52 4.61
CA GLY A 223 7.83 17.63 4.26
C GLY A 223 8.79 16.80 5.14
N GLY A 224 8.29 15.72 5.72
CA GLY A 224 9.08 14.84 6.59
C GLY A 224 8.96 15.15 8.08
N SER A 225 8.38 16.29 8.46
CA SER A 225 8.14 16.68 9.87
C SER A 225 6.69 16.44 10.23
N TYR A 226 6.43 15.40 11.02
CA TYR A 226 5.09 15.02 11.48
C TYR A 226 5.01 14.95 12.99
N THR A 227 3.83 15.26 13.51
CA THR A 227 3.45 15.06 14.91
C THR A 227 2.15 14.29 14.95
N SER A 228 2.01 13.34 15.84
CA SER A 228 0.80 12.54 15.98
C SER A 228 -0.41 13.41 16.36
N ALA A 229 -1.55 13.15 15.69
CA ALA A 229 -2.84 13.76 16.00
C ALA A 229 -3.87 12.74 16.51
N ILE A 230 -3.45 11.47 16.68
CA ILE A 230 -4.35 10.35 17.03
C ILE A 230 -5.02 10.51 18.39
N HIS A 231 -4.45 11.29 19.31
CA HIS A 231 -5.00 11.55 20.63
C HIS A 231 -5.85 12.85 20.71
N SER A 232 -6.08 13.55 19.59
CA SER A 232 -6.95 14.72 19.54
C SER A 232 -8.39 14.38 19.97
N ALA A 233 -9.14 15.35 20.43
CA ALA A 233 -10.55 15.14 20.80
C ALA A 233 -11.38 14.58 19.65
N ALA A 234 -11.11 15.01 18.42
CA ALA A 234 -11.78 14.53 17.22
C ALA A 234 -11.41 13.07 16.92
N ALA A 235 -10.12 12.72 16.93
CA ALA A 235 -9.66 11.36 16.71
C ALA A 235 -10.22 10.39 17.76
N ARG A 236 -10.23 10.78 19.04
CA ARG A 236 -10.81 9.96 20.11
C ARG A 236 -12.29 9.69 19.94
N LYS A 237 -13.08 10.61 19.36
CA LYS A 237 -14.49 10.35 19.02
C LYS A 237 -14.61 9.26 17.97
N GLY A 238 -13.81 9.30 16.91
CA GLY A 238 -13.80 8.28 15.88
C GLY A 238 -13.31 6.91 16.39
N ILE A 239 -12.27 6.90 17.22
CA ILE A 239 -11.79 5.68 17.90
C ILE A 239 -12.90 5.08 18.75
N ALA A 240 -13.61 5.90 19.58
CA ALA A 240 -14.72 5.46 20.40
C ALA A 240 -15.87 4.90 19.56
N ALA A 241 -16.21 5.55 18.44
CA ALA A 241 -17.25 5.06 17.52
C ALA A 241 -16.88 3.68 16.94
N TYR A 242 -15.65 3.49 16.46
CA TYR A 242 -15.19 2.20 15.95
C TYR A 242 -15.14 1.13 17.05
N THR A 243 -14.58 1.44 18.21
CA THR A 243 -14.42 0.47 19.32
C THR A 243 -15.75 0.10 19.97
N SER A 244 -16.81 0.92 19.84
CA SER A 244 -18.18 0.61 20.29
C SER A 244 -18.82 -0.56 19.53
N LEU A 245 -18.23 -0.98 18.43
CA LEU A 245 -18.65 -2.14 17.63
C LEU A 245 -18.11 -3.47 18.20
N PHE A 246 -17.23 -3.42 19.21
CA PHE A 246 -16.75 -4.62 19.89
C PHE A 246 -17.61 -4.88 21.13
N GLY A 247 -18.14 -6.07 21.23
CA GLY A 247 -19.00 -6.50 22.34
C GLY A 247 -19.93 -7.62 21.90
N ASP A 248 -20.60 -8.24 22.87
CA ASP A 248 -21.52 -9.36 22.61
C ASP A 248 -22.74 -8.92 21.79
N ASP A 249 -23.04 -7.62 21.80
CA ASP A 249 -24.11 -7.00 21.03
C ASP A 249 -23.78 -6.75 19.54
N ASN A 250 -22.55 -7.05 19.09
CA ASN A 250 -22.15 -7.05 17.68
C ASN A 250 -21.05 -8.07 17.39
N CYS A 251 -19.78 -7.76 17.70
CA CYS A 251 -18.61 -8.59 17.43
C CYS A 251 -17.84 -8.79 18.74
N PRO A 252 -17.96 -9.96 19.41
CA PRO A 252 -17.37 -10.17 20.72
C PRO A 252 -15.86 -9.92 20.74
N ALA A 253 -15.38 -9.11 21.67
CA ALA A 253 -13.99 -8.69 21.75
C ALA A 253 -13.02 -9.90 21.80
N ALA A 254 -13.35 -10.97 22.52
CA ALA A 254 -12.55 -12.19 22.61
C ALA A 254 -12.31 -12.87 21.24
N LYS A 255 -13.17 -12.62 20.25
CA LYS A 255 -13.05 -13.18 18.90
C LYS A 255 -12.55 -12.16 17.87
N CYS A 256 -12.90 -10.89 18.06
CA CYS A 256 -12.72 -9.86 17.04
C CYS A 256 -11.49 -8.98 17.29
N ALA A 257 -10.95 -8.93 18.52
CA ALA A 257 -9.82 -8.06 18.83
C ALA A 257 -8.56 -8.36 17.99
N SER A 258 -8.31 -9.60 17.62
CA SER A 258 -7.16 -10.01 16.79
C SER A 258 -7.44 -10.07 15.31
N MET A 259 -8.69 -9.85 14.85
CA MET A 259 -9.03 -9.90 13.44
C MET A 259 -8.38 -8.74 12.69
N ASN A 260 -7.77 -9.03 11.55
CA ASN A 260 -7.32 -8.07 10.55
C ASN A 260 -8.37 -7.93 9.43
N GLY A 261 -8.07 -7.14 8.39
CA GLY A 261 -8.98 -6.93 7.27
C GLY A 261 -9.37 -8.22 6.54
N ASN A 262 -8.41 -9.12 6.31
CA ASN A 262 -8.69 -10.40 5.65
C ASN A 262 -9.62 -11.28 6.50
N ALA A 263 -9.42 -11.30 7.81
CA ALA A 263 -10.28 -12.07 8.72
C ALA A 263 -11.71 -11.52 8.77
N THR A 264 -11.91 -10.19 8.72
CA THR A 264 -13.23 -9.58 8.67
C THR A 264 -13.96 -9.90 7.37
N VAL A 265 -13.28 -9.81 6.23
CA VAL A 265 -13.82 -10.19 4.92
C VAL A 265 -14.12 -11.69 4.87
N THR A 266 -13.23 -12.54 5.40
CA THR A 266 -13.47 -14.00 5.47
C THR A 266 -14.71 -14.34 6.31
N ALA A 267 -14.92 -13.62 7.43
CA ALA A 267 -16.13 -13.80 8.24
C ALA A 267 -17.40 -13.46 7.44
N PHE A 268 -17.39 -12.40 6.63
CA PHE A 268 -18.48 -12.06 5.74
C PHE A 268 -18.65 -13.09 4.61
N ALA A 269 -17.59 -13.37 3.87
CA ALA A 269 -17.61 -14.30 2.74
C ALA A 269 -18.09 -15.71 3.14
N SER A 270 -17.76 -16.16 4.36
CA SER A 270 -18.21 -17.44 4.92
C SER A 270 -19.63 -17.41 5.51
N GLY A 271 -20.33 -16.28 5.44
CA GLY A 271 -21.69 -16.12 5.97
C GLY A 271 -21.77 -15.97 7.49
N LYS A 272 -20.66 -15.69 8.18
CA LYS A 272 -20.62 -15.47 9.65
C LYS A 272 -20.86 -14.02 10.05
N ALA A 273 -20.92 -13.10 9.10
CA ALA A 273 -21.21 -11.69 9.33
C ALA A 273 -22.26 -11.18 8.33
N ALA A 274 -23.11 -10.27 8.77
CA ALA A 274 -24.08 -9.61 7.92
C ALA A 274 -23.51 -8.40 7.19
N MET A 275 -22.47 -7.77 7.75
CA MET A 275 -21.73 -6.67 7.14
C MET A 275 -20.22 -6.83 7.37
N ALA A 276 -19.43 -6.28 6.47
CA ALA A 276 -17.99 -6.12 6.62
C ALA A 276 -17.50 -4.88 5.87
N ILE A 277 -16.43 -4.26 6.38
CA ILE A 277 -15.66 -3.26 5.63
C ILE A 277 -14.63 -4.02 4.80
N GLY A 278 -14.71 -3.92 3.47
CA GLY A 278 -13.83 -4.63 2.54
C GLY A 278 -13.39 -3.74 1.39
N GLY A 279 -12.28 -4.10 0.75
CA GLY A 279 -11.80 -3.43 -0.47
C GLY A 279 -12.48 -3.97 -1.73
N ASP A 280 -12.32 -3.25 -2.84
CA ASP A 280 -12.63 -3.71 -4.19
C ASP A 280 -11.97 -5.06 -4.49
N PHE A 281 -10.72 -5.23 -4.11
CA PHE A 281 -9.95 -6.48 -4.21
C PHE A 281 -10.51 -7.66 -3.40
N SER A 282 -11.46 -7.42 -2.48
CA SER A 282 -12.10 -8.48 -1.70
C SER A 282 -13.22 -9.19 -2.46
N HIS A 283 -13.66 -8.65 -3.58
CA HIS A 283 -14.80 -9.14 -4.36
C HIS A 283 -14.69 -10.63 -4.72
N GLN A 284 -13.55 -11.05 -5.26
CA GLN A 284 -13.33 -12.45 -5.65
C GLN A 284 -13.45 -13.43 -4.46
N ALA A 285 -12.94 -13.03 -3.28
CA ALA A 285 -13.06 -13.84 -2.08
C ALA A 285 -14.53 -13.97 -1.61
N VAL A 286 -15.31 -12.90 -1.77
CA VAL A 286 -16.76 -12.91 -1.44
C VAL A 286 -17.54 -13.74 -2.45
N GLU A 287 -17.26 -13.61 -3.74
CA GLU A 287 -17.87 -14.39 -4.83
C GLU A 287 -17.54 -15.89 -4.76
N ALA A 288 -16.41 -16.26 -4.17
CA ALA A 288 -16.07 -17.67 -3.93
C ALA A 288 -16.78 -18.27 -2.71
N GLY A 289 -17.44 -17.46 -1.88
CA GLY A 289 -18.08 -17.88 -0.63
C GLY A 289 -19.58 -18.21 -0.77
N PRO A 290 -20.21 -18.76 0.28
CA PRO A 290 -21.63 -19.09 0.30
C PRO A 290 -22.58 -17.87 0.26
N VAL A 291 -22.04 -16.66 0.37
CA VAL A 291 -22.77 -15.39 0.27
C VAL A 291 -22.89 -14.87 -1.16
N LYS A 292 -22.32 -15.57 -2.13
CA LYS A 292 -22.41 -15.25 -3.56
C LYS A 292 -23.86 -14.95 -3.98
N GLY A 293 -24.04 -13.81 -4.67
CA GLY A 293 -25.37 -13.37 -5.14
C GLY A 293 -26.34 -12.94 -4.04
N LYS A 294 -25.89 -12.84 -2.77
CA LYS A 294 -26.70 -12.43 -1.61
C LYS A 294 -26.11 -11.23 -0.89
N TYR A 295 -25.39 -10.38 -1.60
CA TYR A 295 -24.78 -9.20 -1.02
C TYR A 295 -24.81 -8.03 -2.00
N ALA A 296 -24.65 -6.85 -1.45
CA ALA A 296 -24.37 -5.64 -2.20
C ALA A 296 -23.32 -4.81 -1.46
N VAL A 297 -22.85 -3.78 -2.12
CA VAL A 297 -21.85 -2.86 -1.58
C VAL A 297 -22.39 -1.44 -1.63
N VAL A 298 -22.10 -0.65 -0.61
CA VAL A 298 -22.39 0.79 -0.57
C VAL A 298 -21.19 1.52 0.03
N PRO A 299 -20.96 2.81 -0.28
CA PRO A 299 -19.94 3.60 0.41
C PRO A 299 -20.13 3.54 1.92
N LEU A 300 -19.02 3.65 2.68
CA LEU A 300 -19.11 3.80 4.13
C LEU A 300 -19.77 5.14 4.47
N PRO A 301 -20.82 5.16 5.30
CA PRO A 301 -21.54 6.39 5.60
C PRO A 301 -20.71 7.32 6.49
N GLY A 302 -20.83 8.63 6.24
CA GLY A 302 -20.33 9.68 7.10
C GLY A 302 -21.18 9.90 8.36
N LEU A 303 -21.03 11.05 9.01
CA LEU A 303 -21.78 11.36 10.23
C LEU A 303 -23.24 11.75 9.93
N LYS A 304 -23.49 12.37 8.78
CA LYS A 304 -24.84 12.77 8.35
C LYS A 304 -25.28 11.96 7.14
N ALA A 305 -26.60 11.85 6.97
CA ALA A 305 -27.17 11.17 5.81
C ALA A 305 -26.73 11.87 4.51
N GLY A 306 -26.24 11.09 3.56
CA GLY A 306 -25.71 11.57 2.28
C GLY A 306 -24.21 11.92 2.31
N GLU A 307 -23.57 11.91 3.48
CA GLU A 307 -22.12 12.02 3.57
C GLU A 307 -21.47 10.63 3.43
N ILE A 308 -20.39 10.56 2.67
CA ILE A 308 -19.50 9.40 2.59
C ILE A 308 -18.33 9.62 3.55
N ALA A 309 -17.99 8.62 4.36
CA ALA A 309 -16.82 8.70 5.22
C ALA A 309 -15.54 8.68 4.35
N PRO A 310 -14.55 9.54 4.61
CA PRO A 310 -13.27 9.47 3.92
C PRO A 310 -12.66 8.08 4.13
N ALA A 311 -12.33 7.38 3.05
CA ALA A 311 -11.69 6.08 3.13
C ALA A 311 -10.17 6.17 2.91
N PHE A 312 -9.46 5.15 3.36
CA PHE A 312 -8.05 5.01 3.04
C PHE A 312 -7.87 4.68 1.55
N ALA A 313 -7.13 5.51 0.84
CA ALA A 313 -6.69 5.22 -0.52
C ALA A 313 -5.53 4.21 -0.47
N GLY A 314 -5.86 2.95 -0.62
CA GLY A 314 -4.88 1.88 -0.78
C GLY A 314 -4.36 1.79 -2.21
N GLY A 315 -3.56 0.78 -2.48
CA GLY A 315 -3.07 0.47 -3.81
C GLY A 315 -1.55 0.28 -3.85
N ASN A 316 -1.06 -0.08 -5.02
CA ASN A 316 0.35 -0.30 -5.24
C ASN A 316 0.88 0.61 -6.35
N ASN A 317 2.13 0.93 -6.22
CA ASN A 317 2.91 1.68 -7.18
C ASN A 317 3.97 0.76 -7.80
N ILE A 318 4.54 1.18 -8.91
CA ILE A 318 5.68 0.55 -9.53
C ILE A 318 6.79 1.59 -9.72
N GLY A 319 8.02 1.25 -9.34
CA GLY A 319 9.12 2.21 -9.35
C GLY A 319 10.44 1.59 -9.79
N VAL A 320 11.27 2.42 -10.41
CA VAL A 320 12.61 2.07 -10.84
C VAL A 320 13.57 2.17 -9.65
N LEU A 321 14.42 1.16 -9.44
CA LEU A 321 15.46 1.26 -8.43
C LEU A 321 16.58 2.21 -8.88
N ARG A 322 17.05 3.01 -7.93
CA ARG A 322 18.16 3.95 -8.18
C ARG A 322 19.46 3.24 -8.60
N SER A 323 19.63 1.99 -8.19
CA SER A 323 20.78 1.15 -8.52
C SER A 323 20.72 0.52 -9.91
N SER A 324 19.59 0.59 -10.62
CA SER A 324 19.45 0.00 -11.95
C SER A 324 20.50 0.54 -12.93
N SER A 325 21.09 -0.37 -13.68
CA SER A 325 21.97 -0.05 -14.81
C SER A 325 21.22 0.04 -16.15
N HIS A 326 19.91 -0.19 -16.14
CA HIS A 326 19.01 -0.17 -17.31
C HIS A 326 17.93 0.91 -17.14
N ARG A 327 18.28 2.08 -16.60
CA ARG A 327 17.32 3.12 -16.18
C ARG A 327 16.27 3.46 -17.25
N THR A 328 16.69 3.74 -18.49
CA THR A 328 15.76 4.09 -19.58
C THR A 328 14.79 2.94 -19.85
N LEU A 329 15.31 1.71 -20.00
CA LEU A 329 14.47 0.53 -20.25
C LEU A 329 13.53 0.24 -19.08
N ALA A 330 14.01 0.41 -17.84
CA ALA A 330 13.17 0.21 -16.65
C ALA A 330 12.05 1.26 -16.57
N VAL A 331 12.30 2.50 -16.93
CA VAL A 331 11.26 3.56 -17.03
C VAL A 331 10.24 3.22 -18.12
N ASP A 332 10.68 2.76 -19.30
CA ASP A 332 9.77 2.40 -20.38
C ASP A 332 8.91 1.18 -19.99
N LEU A 333 9.50 0.19 -19.29
CA LEU A 333 8.76 -0.96 -18.75
C LEU A 333 7.79 -0.54 -17.63
N MET A 334 8.19 0.40 -16.75
CA MET A 334 7.32 1.01 -15.73
C MET A 334 6.07 1.63 -16.39
N LYS A 335 6.26 2.43 -17.45
CA LYS A 335 5.15 3.03 -18.20
C LYS A 335 4.28 1.97 -18.86
N ARG A 336 4.87 0.88 -19.34
CA ARG A 336 4.12 -0.25 -19.92
C ARG A 336 3.23 -0.94 -18.89
N PHE A 337 3.74 -1.21 -17.70
CA PHE A 337 2.95 -1.85 -16.63
C PHE A 337 1.90 -0.91 -16.05
N ALA A 338 2.25 0.36 -15.83
CA ALA A 338 1.36 1.35 -15.25
C ALA A 338 0.44 2.02 -16.29
N GLY A 339 0.57 1.74 -17.58
CA GLY A 339 -0.22 2.34 -18.66
C GLY A 339 -1.69 1.89 -18.65
N LYS A 340 -2.53 2.71 -19.27
CA LYS A 340 -4.00 2.52 -19.33
C LYS A 340 -4.40 1.14 -19.83
N GLU A 341 -3.73 0.63 -20.89
CA GLU A 341 -4.00 -0.70 -21.46
C GLU A 341 -3.79 -1.82 -20.42
N THR A 342 -2.65 -1.79 -19.72
CA THR A 342 -2.32 -2.81 -18.73
C THR A 342 -3.21 -2.71 -17.51
N GLN A 343 -3.50 -1.50 -17.02
CA GLN A 343 -4.42 -1.31 -15.90
C GLN A 343 -5.84 -1.77 -16.21
N ALA A 344 -6.36 -1.52 -17.42
CA ALA A 344 -7.65 -2.04 -17.84
C ALA A 344 -7.68 -3.58 -17.83
N LYS A 345 -6.61 -4.23 -18.31
CA LYS A 345 -6.49 -5.69 -18.27
C LYS A 345 -6.33 -6.24 -16.85
N LEU A 346 -5.60 -5.55 -15.98
CA LEU A 346 -5.49 -5.90 -14.56
C LEU A 346 -6.84 -5.77 -13.83
N PHE A 347 -7.64 -4.76 -14.20
CA PHE A 347 -9.01 -4.66 -13.72
C PHE A 347 -9.85 -5.85 -14.15
N ASP A 348 -9.87 -6.17 -15.45
CA ASP A 348 -10.65 -7.30 -15.98
C ASP A 348 -10.21 -8.65 -15.36
N ALA A 349 -8.92 -8.83 -15.05
CA ALA A 349 -8.37 -10.06 -14.53
C ALA A 349 -8.46 -10.19 -13.00
N MET A 350 -8.28 -9.09 -12.26
CA MET A 350 -8.06 -9.07 -10.81
C MET A 350 -9.05 -8.19 -10.05
N GLY A 351 -9.79 -7.30 -10.72
CA GLY A 351 -10.65 -6.30 -10.09
C GLY A 351 -9.86 -5.10 -9.54
N PHE A 352 -8.59 -4.93 -9.88
CA PHE A 352 -7.78 -3.80 -9.42
C PHE A 352 -8.25 -2.50 -10.07
N LEU A 353 -8.70 -1.53 -9.27
CA LEU A 353 -9.22 -0.27 -9.79
C LEU A 353 -8.11 0.54 -10.49
N PRO A 354 -8.35 0.97 -11.75
CA PRO A 354 -7.39 1.79 -12.47
C PRO A 354 -7.14 3.14 -11.78
N THR A 355 -5.94 3.65 -11.93
CA THR A 355 -5.54 4.97 -11.42
C THR A 355 -5.89 6.12 -12.38
N TYR A 356 -6.33 5.80 -13.58
CA TYR A 356 -6.81 6.73 -14.57
C TYR A 356 -8.32 6.93 -14.46
N THR A 357 -8.77 8.18 -14.39
CA THR A 357 -10.19 8.50 -14.18
C THR A 357 -11.08 8.02 -15.33
N ASP A 358 -10.62 8.14 -16.56
CA ASP A 358 -11.33 7.67 -17.75
C ASP A 358 -11.41 6.14 -17.84
N VAL A 359 -10.30 5.42 -17.54
CA VAL A 359 -10.30 3.95 -17.53
C VAL A 359 -11.17 3.42 -16.40
N ARG A 360 -11.17 4.08 -15.25
CA ARG A 360 -12.03 3.75 -14.10
C ARG A 360 -13.52 3.94 -14.41
N ALA A 361 -13.86 5.00 -15.15
CA ALA A 361 -15.24 5.22 -15.61
C ALA A 361 -15.72 4.13 -16.58
N GLU A 362 -14.84 3.62 -17.45
CA GLU A 362 -15.18 2.46 -18.31
C GLU A 362 -15.28 1.16 -17.51
N ALA A 363 -14.44 0.97 -16.49
CA ALA A 363 -14.50 -0.16 -15.58
C ALA A 363 -15.87 -0.22 -14.85
N ALA A 364 -16.38 0.91 -14.37
CA ALA A 364 -17.68 0.99 -13.70
C ALA A 364 -18.86 0.60 -14.62
N LYS A 365 -18.77 0.93 -15.91
CA LYS A 365 -19.80 0.52 -16.88
C LYS A 365 -19.84 -0.99 -17.11
N LYS A 366 -18.67 -1.65 -17.05
CA LYS A 366 -18.57 -3.11 -17.22
C LYS A 366 -19.02 -3.84 -15.96
N GLU A 367 -18.59 -3.35 -14.80
CA GLU A 367 -18.77 -3.97 -13.50
C GLU A 367 -19.36 -2.97 -12.50
N PRO A 368 -20.71 -2.78 -12.48
CA PRO A 368 -21.38 -1.84 -11.57
C PRO A 368 -21.04 -2.05 -10.08
N PHE A 369 -20.55 -3.24 -9.74
CA PHE A 369 -20.05 -3.56 -8.41
C PHE A 369 -19.00 -2.57 -7.91
N VAL A 370 -18.19 -1.97 -8.79
CA VAL A 370 -17.12 -1.06 -8.38
C VAL A 370 -17.54 0.38 -8.16
N GLU A 371 -18.78 0.76 -8.56
CA GLU A 371 -19.30 2.12 -8.37
C GLU A 371 -19.17 2.64 -6.94
N PRO A 372 -19.56 1.90 -5.87
CA PRO A 372 -19.43 2.39 -4.49
C PRO A 372 -18.01 2.70 -4.06
N PHE A 373 -17.02 2.01 -4.63
CA PHE A 373 -15.59 2.27 -4.35
C PHE A 373 -15.12 3.53 -5.08
N ILE A 374 -15.58 3.75 -6.31
CA ILE A 374 -15.29 4.96 -7.09
C ILE A 374 -15.93 6.17 -6.41
N GLU A 375 -17.20 6.10 -6.01
CA GLU A 375 -17.86 7.14 -5.22
C GLU A 375 -17.10 7.47 -3.94
N THR A 376 -16.53 6.45 -3.29
CA THR A 376 -15.73 6.62 -2.08
C THR A 376 -14.42 7.37 -2.36
N LEU A 377 -13.74 7.07 -3.47
CA LEU A 377 -12.53 7.77 -3.89
C LEU A 377 -12.84 9.24 -4.25
N ASP A 378 -13.92 9.46 -5.00
CA ASP A 378 -14.33 10.78 -5.48
C ASP A 378 -14.82 11.68 -4.33
N ALA A 379 -15.38 11.10 -3.27
CA ALA A 379 -15.79 11.82 -2.06
C ALA A 379 -14.62 12.32 -1.20
N GLY A 380 -13.39 11.92 -1.50
CA GLY A 380 -12.19 12.36 -0.82
C GLY A 380 -11.54 11.26 0.03
N ALA A 381 -10.90 10.33 -0.61
CA ALA A 381 -10.05 9.36 0.06
C ALA A 381 -8.79 10.00 0.65
N LYS A 382 -8.28 9.43 1.73
CA LYS A 382 -7.09 9.92 2.44
C LYS A 382 -5.98 8.90 2.46
N PHE A 383 -4.75 9.39 2.56
CA PHE A 383 -3.56 8.58 2.80
C PHE A 383 -3.16 8.58 4.28
N VAL A 384 -2.31 7.64 4.62
CA VAL A 384 -1.49 7.73 5.83
C VAL A 384 -0.47 8.86 5.70
N PRO A 385 0.12 9.35 6.80
CA PRO A 385 1.18 10.37 6.73
C PRO A 385 2.30 9.95 5.77
N ALA A 386 2.65 10.80 4.81
CA ALA A 386 3.75 10.60 3.87
C ALA A 386 5.10 10.77 4.57
N SER A 387 5.33 9.98 5.61
CA SER A 387 6.53 10.00 6.45
C SER A 387 7.30 8.70 6.29
N PRO A 388 8.65 8.77 6.24
CA PRO A 388 9.49 7.57 6.29
C PRO A 388 9.25 6.71 7.53
N ALA A 389 8.76 7.31 8.64
CA ALA A 389 8.43 6.60 9.87
C ALA A 389 7.19 5.71 9.74
N TRP A 390 6.30 5.94 8.75
CA TRP A 390 5.03 5.23 8.71
C TRP A 390 5.21 3.71 8.64
N GLY A 391 6.13 3.23 7.81
CA GLY A 391 6.43 1.79 7.71
C GLY A 391 6.87 1.17 9.06
N GLN A 392 7.58 1.91 9.90
CA GLN A 392 7.96 1.48 11.26
C GLN A 392 6.75 1.49 12.21
N ILE A 393 5.91 2.53 12.14
CA ILE A 393 4.69 2.65 12.96
C ILE A 393 3.76 1.47 12.68
N ASP A 394 3.56 1.13 11.40
CA ASP A 394 2.70 0.03 10.97
C ASP A 394 3.31 -1.33 11.35
N ALA A 395 4.57 -1.57 11.07
CA ALA A 395 5.28 -2.80 11.42
C ALA A 395 5.37 -3.05 12.94
N SER A 396 5.41 -1.97 13.74
CA SER A 396 5.39 -2.05 15.22
C SER A 396 3.99 -2.19 15.78
N LEU A 397 2.96 -2.32 14.95
CA LEU A 397 1.57 -2.51 15.30
C LEU A 397 1.05 -1.46 16.31
N VAL A 398 1.47 -0.19 16.16
CA VAL A 398 1.11 0.88 17.12
C VAL A 398 -0.40 1.07 17.21
N LEU A 399 -1.08 1.23 16.07
CA LEU A 399 -2.53 1.42 16.03
C LEU A 399 -3.30 0.13 16.35
N PRO A 400 -2.95 -1.05 15.83
CA PRO A 400 -3.54 -2.31 16.27
C PRO A 400 -3.48 -2.51 17.79
N SER A 401 -2.33 -2.26 18.40
CA SER A 401 -2.17 -2.39 19.87
C SER A 401 -3.09 -1.43 20.63
N MET A 402 -3.22 -0.18 20.17
CA MET A 402 -4.13 0.80 20.75
C MET A 402 -5.58 0.28 20.72
N PHE A 403 -6.08 -0.18 19.56
CA PHE A 403 -7.44 -0.72 19.46
C PHE A 403 -7.64 -1.94 20.36
N GLN A 404 -6.69 -2.87 20.35
CA GLN A 404 -6.75 -4.09 21.18
C GLN A 404 -6.76 -3.79 22.67
N GLU A 405 -5.98 -2.81 23.15
CA GLU A 405 -5.99 -2.39 24.55
C GLU A 405 -7.33 -1.77 24.97
N ILE A 406 -7.98 -1.02 24.06
CA ILE A 406 -9.30 -0.43 24.32
C ILE A 406 -10.37 -1.53 24.37
N VAL A 407 -10.44 -2.39 23.34
CA VAL A 407 -11.53 -3.40 23.25
C VAL A 407 -11.40 -4.51 24.25
N SER A 408 -10.20 -4.76 24.80
CA SER A 408 -9.98 -5.67 25.92
C SER A 408 -10.26 -5.05 27.29
N GLY A 409 -10.59 -3.75 27.35
CA GLY A 409 -10.79 -3.02 28.60
C GLY A 409 -9.52 -2.74 29.40
N LYS A 410 -8.34 -2.98 28.82
CA LYS A 410 -7.04 -2.73 29.48
C LYS A 410 -6.77 -1.24 29.65
N LYS A 411 -7.18 -0.41 28.71
CA LYS A 411 -7.10 1.06 28.74
C LYS A 411 -8.37 1.69 28.20
N ASP A 412 -8.69 2.87 28.67
CA ASP A 412 -9.68 3.70 28.00
C ASP A 412 -9.14 4.35 26.73
N VAL A 413 -10.03 4.96 25.94
CA VAL A 413 -9.67 5.61 24.66
C VAL A 413 -8.63 6.70 24.86
N ALA A 414 -8.72 7.48 25.95
CA ALA A 414 -7.82 8.62 26.20
C ALA A 414 -6.40 8.12 26.51
N ALA A 415 -6.27 7.14 27.41
CA ALA A 415 -4.97 6.55 27.77
C ALA A 415 -4.33 5.81 26.59
N ALA A 416 -5.09 4.95 25.89
CA ALA A 416 -4.56 4.18 24.78
C ALA A 416 -4.13 5.07 23.59
N SER A 417 -4.94 6.11 23.25
CA SER A 417 -4.58 7.04 22.17
C SER A 417 -3.40 7.93 22.51
N LYS A 418 -3.21 8.28 23.79
CA LYS A 418 -2.03 9.01 24.25
C LYS A 418 -0.76 8.17 24.09
N ASP A 419 -0.78 6.93 24.56
CA ASP A 419 0.37 6.03 24.44
C ASP A 419 0.72 5.75 22.97
N ALA A 420 -0.30 5.61 22.09
CA ALA A 420 -0.09 5.47 20.66
C ALA A 420 0.54 6.73 20.06
N ALA A 421 0.09 7.93 20.47
CA ALA A 421 0.66 9.18 20.01
C ALA A 421 2.13 9.32 20.38
N GLU A 422 2.50 9.01 21.63
CA GLU A 422 3.89 9.05 22.10
C GLU A 422 4.81 8.11 21.28
N LYS A 423 4.32 6.90 20.94
CA LYS A 423 5.07 5.97 20.08
C LYS A 423 5.21 6.46 18.64
N MET A 424 4.14 7.06 18.09
CA MET A 424 4.18 7.65 16.75
C MET A 424 5.14 8.84 16.71
N ASP A 425 5.10 9.73 17.71
CA ASP A 425 5.99 10.88 17.78
C ASP A 425 7.46 10.47 17.91
N ALA A 426 7.75 9.44 18.70
CA ALA A 426 9.09 8.86 18.79
C ALA A 426 9.57 8.32 17.43
N ALA A 427 8.69 7.65 16.67
CA ALA A 427 9.03 7.17 15.34
C ALA A 427 9.23 8.33 14.35
N PHE A 428 8.37 9.35 14.36
CA PHE A 428 8.53 10.55 13.52
C PHE A 428 9.84 11.28 13.81
N ALA A 429 10.18 11.47 15.10
CA ALA A 429 11.43 12.11 15.49
C ALA A 429 12.68 11.32 15.05
N SER A 430 12.61 9.98 15.02
CA SER A 430 13.73 9.13 14.58
C SER A 430 13.90 9.10 13.06
N ALA A 431 12.89 9.50 12.32
CA ALA A 431 12.84 9.48 10.87
C ALA A 431 13.10 10.86 10.22
N GLY A 432 13.17 11.93 11.01
CA GLY A 432 13.42 13.31 10.59
C GLY A 432 14.88 13.63 10.22
#